data_91ac40720c0a045e60872e5e91f15527
#
_entry.id   91ac40720c0a045e60872e5e91f15527
#
_cell.length_a   1.000
_cell.length_b   1.000
_cell.length_c   1.000
_cell.angle_alpha   90.00
_cell.angle_beta   90.00
_cell.angle_gamma   90.00
#
_symmetry.space_group_name_H-M   'P 1'
#
loop_
_entity.id
_entity.type
_entity.pdbx_description
1 polymer ?
#
loop_
_entity_poly.entity_id
_entity_poly.type
_entity_poly.pdbx_seq_one_letter_code
_entity_poly.pdbx_strand_id
1 'polypeptide(L)'
;MNTLNARYGHTNLVARDWRSLAAFYEQHFGCVPVPPERDYRGPDLEAGTGVPGAALQGAHLRLPGHGPNGPTLEIYQYQPPLEGLPPVVNRPGFGHIAFVVDDVPSAREAVLAAGGRPVGEIVTLTTATGSKVTWVYVTDPEGNVIELQSWSK
;
A
#
# COMPACT_ATOMS: atom_id res chain seq x y z
N MET A 1 -3.43 30.83 -10.91
CA MET A 1 -2.78 29.83 -10.02
C MET A 1 -1.76 29.06 -10.85
N ASN A 2 -0.51 29.00 -10.39
CA ASN A 2 0.50 28.16 -11.07
C ASN A 2 0.29 26.70 -10.64
N THR A 3 -0.23 25.88 -11.54
CA THR A 3 -0.32 24.43 -11.32
C THR A 3 1.05 23.80 -11.53
N LEU A 4 1.50 22.97 -10.61
CA LEU A 4 2.72 22.19 -10.81
C LEU A 4 2.48 21.17 -11.93
N ASN A 5 3.43 21.05 -12.85
CA ASN A 5 3.43 19.96 -13.83
C ASN A 5 3.93 18.68 -13.13
N ALA A 6 3.01 18.00 -12.45
CA ALA A 6 3.32 16.82 -11.64
C ALA A 6 2.70 15.56 -12.23
N ARG A 7 3.41 14.44 -12.05
CA ARG A 7 2.92 13.08 -12.33
C ARG A 7 3.05 12.26 -11.05
N TYR A 8 2.03 11.46 -10.74
CA TYR A 8 2.08 10.57 -9.60
C TYR A 8 3.22 9.56 -9.75
N GLY A 9 4.06 9.43 -8.74
CA GLY A 9 5.22 8.56 -8.74
C GLY A 9 5.01 7.26 -7.96
N HIS A 10 4.86 7.37 -6.66
CA HIS A 10 4.69 6.21 -5.78
C HIS A 10 3.95 6.55 -4.49
N THR A 11 3.47 5.50 -3.81
CA THR A 11 3.12 5.52 -2.39
C THR A 11 4.17 4.71 -1.63
N ASN A 12 4.57 5.18 -0.44
CA ASN A 12 5.50 4.46 0.41
C ASN A 12 4.78 3.80 1.60
N LEU A 13 5.16 2.57 1.91
CA LEU A 13 4.87 1.88 3.16
C LEU A 13 6.19 1.64 3.91
N VAL A 14 6.21 2.02 5.17
CA VAL A 14 7.33 1.70 6.06
C VAL A 14 7.00 0.42 6.81
N ALA A 15 7.81 -0.61 6.60
CA ALA A 15 7.60 -1.97 7.09
C ALA A 15 8.56 -2.32 8.23
N ARG A 16 8.18 -3.27 9.07
CA ARG A 16 9.08 -3.95 10.01
C ARG A 16 9.90 -5.04 9.32
N ASP A 17 9.28 -5.73 8.36
CA ASP A 17 9.91 -6.71 7.47
C ASP A 17 9.49 -6.43 6.03
N TRP A 18 10.28 -5.64 5.32
CA TRP A 18 9.96 -5.23 3.97
C TRP A 18 9.90 -6.40 2.98
N ARG A 19 10.68 -7.47 3.19
CA ARG A 19 10.66 -8.62 2.28
C ARG A 19 9.37 -9.41 2.39
N SER A 20 8.93 -9.68 3.61
CA SER A 20 7.65 -10.35 3.84
C SER A 20 6.48 -9.51 3.34
N LEU A 21 6.50 -8.19 3.55
CA LEU A 21 5.45 -7.31 3.08
C LEU A 21 5.45 -7.18 1.55
N ALA A 22 6.60 -7.09 0.91
CA ALA A 22 6.72 -7.08 -0.56
C ALA A 22 6.16 -8.38 -1.15
N ALA A 23 6.56 -9.54 -0.61
CA ALA A 23 6.05 -10.84 -1.06
C ALA A 23 4.52 -10.95 -0.94
N PHE A 24 3.92 -10.38 0.10
CA PHE A 24 2.47 -10.33 0.25
C PHE A 24 1.80 -9.57 -0.92
N TYR A 25 2.29 -8.37 -1.26
CA TYR A 25 1.74 -7.59 -2.37
C TYR A 25 2.01 -8.22 -3.75
N GLU A 26 3.15 -8.88 -3.92
CA GLU A 26 3.46 -9.63 -5.14
C GLU A 26 2.50 -10.81 -5.34
N GLN A 27 2.31 -11.63 -4.32
CA GLN A 27 1.54 -12.86 -4.39
C GLN A 27 0.02 -12.64 -4.48
N HIS A 28 -0.49 -11.64 -3.76
CA HIS A 28 -1.94 -11.45 -3.62
C HIS A 28 -2.51 -10.33 -4.49
N PHE A 29 -1.70 -9.35 -4.87
CA PHE A 29 -2.14 -8.20 -5.66
C PHE A 29 -1.46 -8.09 -7.03
N GLY A 30 -0.55 -9.01 -7.36
CA GLY A 30 0.12 -8.99 -8.67
C GLY A 30 1.04 -7.79 -8.85
N CYS A 31 1.53 -7.21 -7.76
CA CYS A 31 2.57 -6.19 -7.82
C CYS A 31 3.88 -6.82 -8.32
N VAL A 32 4.65 -6.10 -9.14
CA VAL A 32 5.86 -6.64 -9.78
C VAL A 32 7.10 -5.91 -9.30
N PRO A 33 8.12 -6.61 -8.75
CA PRO A 33 9.36 -5.98 -8.31
C PRO A 33 10.04 -5.18 -9.42
N VAL A 34 10.55 -4.01 -9.06
CA VAL A 34 11.32 -3.13 -9.94
C VAL A 34 12.76 -3.07 -9.43
N PRO A 35 13.66 -3.90 -9.97
CA PRO A 35 15.04 -3.91 -9.52
C PRO A 35 15.78 -2.59 -9.82
N PRO A 36 16.88 -2.33 -9.10
CA PRO A 36 17.44 -3.14 -8.01
C PRO A 36 16.71 -2.93 -6.69
N GLU A 37 16.90 -3.84 -5.71
CA GLU A 37 16.57 -3.57 -4.33
C GLU A 37 17.33 -2.33 -3.83
N ARG A 38 16.79 -1.66 -2.85
CA ARG A 38 17.38 -0.44 -2.26
C ARG A 38 18.09 -0.80 -0.96
N ASP A 39 19.28 -0.23 -0.79
CA ASP A 39 20.05 -0.25 0.46
C ASP A 39 20.76 1.11 0.54
N TYR A 40 20.20 2.00 1.33
CA TYR A 40 20.67 3.38 1.43
C TYR A 40 21.04 3.71 2.87
N ARG A 41 22.16 4.46 2.99
CA ARG A 41 22.67 5.01 4.25
C ARG A 41 23.61 6.16 3.99
N GLY A 42 23.96 6.90 5.02
CA GLY A 42 24.94 7.97 4.95
C GLY A 42 24.33 9.37 4.89
N PRO A 43 25.21 10.39 4.74
CA PRO A 43 24.83 11.79 4.96
C PRO A 43 23.69 12.28 4.06
N ASP A 44 23.65 11.84 2.81
CA ASP A 44 22.60 12.26 1.87
C ASP A 44 21.23 11.70 2.25
N LEU A 45 21.19 10.46 2.75
CA LEU A 45 19.95 9.89 3.26
C LEU A 45 19.48 10.61 4.53
N GLU A 46 20.39 10.88 5.45
CA GLU A 46 20.08 11.63 6.68
C GLU A 46 19.57 13.04 6.37
N ALA A 47 20.24 13.73 5.46
CA ALA A 47 19.83 15.07 5.04
C ALA A 47 18.46 15.06 4.32
N GLY A 48 18.24 14.09 3.44
CA GLY A 48 17.00 13.97 2.66
C GLY A 48 15.79 13.53 3.48
N THR A 49 15.98 12.65 4.46
CA THR A 49 14.90 12.14 5.33
C THR A 49 14.69 12.99 6.58
N GLY A 50 15.69 13.76 7.01
CA GLY A 50 15.67 14.44 8.30
C GLY A 50 15.81 13.49 9.51
N VAL A 51 16.21 12.25 9.28
CA VAL A 51 16.38 11.23 10.33
C VAL A 51 17.86 10.99 10.56
N PRO A 52 18.42 11.42 11.72
CA PRO A 52 19.83 11.19 12.03
C PRO A 52 20.15 9.69 12.07
N GLY A 53 21.25 9.30 11.44
CA GLY A 53 21.69 7.91 11.38
C GLY A 53 20.79 7.00 10.53
N ALA A 54 19.94 7.57 9.68
CA ALA A 54 19.04 6.78 8.84
C ALA A 54 19.80 5.75 7.99
N ALA A 55 19.31 4.52 8.03
CA ALA A 55 19.63 3.47 7.08
C ALA A 55 18.32 2.79 6.69
N LEU A 56 18.16 2.45 5.40
CA LEU A 56 16.96 1.77 4.93
C LEU A 56 17.28 0.72 3.89
N GLN A 57 16.45 -0.29 3.86
CA GLN A 57 16.40 -1.30 2.80
C GLN A 57 14.98 -1.44 2.28
N GLY A 58 14.82 -1.88 1.04
CA GLY A 58 13.52 -2.12 0.48
C GLY A 58 13.49 -2.28 -1.03
N ALA A 59 12.29 -2.17 -1.58
CA ALA A 59 12.04 -2.31 -3.01
C ALA A 59 10.91 -1.41 -3.48
N HIS A 60 10.88 -1.19 -4.78
CA HIS A 60 9.70 -0.70 -5.47
C HIS A 60 8.98 -1.87 -6.14
N LEU A 61 7.67 -1.91 -6.00
CA LEU A 61 6.79 -2.85 -6.69
C LEU A 61 5.91 -2.06 -7.65
N ARG A 62 5.94 -2.38 -8.93
CA ARG A 62 5.03 -1.78 -9.91
C ARG A 62 3.59 -2.22 -9.59
N LEU A 63 2.69 -1.25 -9.46
CA LEU A 63 1.29 -1.51 -9.19
C LEU A 63 0.59 -2.15 -10.41
N PRO A 64 -0.37 -3.09 -10.20
CA PRO A 64 -1.13 -3.71 -11.28
C PRO A 64 -2.05 -2.69 -11.97
N GLY A 65 -2.46 -3.00 -13.21
CA GLY A 65 -3.39 -2.17 -13.97
C GLY A 65 -2.77 -0.96 -14.67
N HIS A 66 -1.45 -0.78 -14.57
CA HIS A 66 -0.68 0.27 -15.22
C HIS A 66 0.36 -0.33 -16.16
N GLY A 67 0.79 0.42 -17.16
CA GLY A 67 1.86 0.01 -18.07
C GLY A 67 3.23 -0.04 -17.37
N PRO A 68 4.30 -0.38 -18.10
CA PRO A 68 5.64 -0.60 -17.54
C PRO A 68 6.24 0.63 -16.83
N ASN A 69 5.73 1.82 -17.12
CA ASN A 69 6.12 3.08 -16.49
C ASN A 69 5.08 3.60 -15.48
N GLY A 70 4.18 2.74 -15.02
CA GLY A 70 3.15 3.08 -14.04
C GLY A 70 3.73 3.36 -12.65
N PRO A 71 2.90 3.88 -11.73
CA PRO A 71 3.31 4.16 -10.37
C PRO A 71 3.70 2.89 -9.61
N THR A 72 4.49 3.06 -8.57
CA THR A 72 4.96 1.95 -7.73
C THR A 72 4.43 2.06 -6.30
N LEU A 73 4.39 0.93 -5.63
CA LEU A 73 4.35 0.84 -4.19
C LEU A 73 5.80 0.66 -3.71
N GLU A 74 6.29 1.63 -2.95
CA GLU A 74 7.62 1.58 -2.36
C GLU A 74 7.50 1.01 -0.95
N ILE A 75 8.25 -0.03 -0.64
CA ILE A 75 8.24 -0.67 0.68
C ILE A 75 9.64 -0.58 1.26
N TYR A 76 9.80 0.18 2.34
CA TYR A 76 11.07 0.41 3.00
C TYR A 76 11.03 0.00 4.47
N GLN A 77 12.14 -0.52 4.93
CA GLN A 77 12.40 -0.81 6.34
C GLN A 77 13.54 0.09 6.81
N TYR A 78 13.26 0.92 7.79
CA TYR A 78 14.26 1.79 8.41
C TYR A 78 14.96 1.10 9.57
N GLN A 79 16.22 1.51 9.82
CA GLN A 79 17.01 1.14 11.00
C GLN A 79 17.62 2.41 11.61
N PRO A 80 17.33 2.69 12.90
CA PRO A 80 16.33 2.00 13.72
C PRO A 80 14.89 2.34 13.28
N PRO A 81 13.92 1.46 13.50
CA PRO A 81 12.52 1.78 13.28
C PRO A 81 12.02 2.74 14.37
N LEU A 82 11.05 3.57 14.03
CA LEU A 82 10.30 4.36 15.00
C LEU A 82 8.93 3.70 15.22
N GLU A 83 8.66 3.27 16.44
CA GLU A 83 7.35 2.69 16.78
C GLU A 83 6.30 3.79 16.93
N GLY A 84 5.08 3.47 16.53
CA GLY A 84 3.95 4.40 16.56
C GLY A 84 2.63 3.68 16.77
N LEU A 85 1.55 4.45 16.79
CA LEU A 85 0.20 3.90 16.84
C LEU A 85 -0.13 3.21 15.50
N PRO A 86 -0.82 2.05 15.53
CA PRO A 86 -1.21 1.36 14.31
C PRO A 86 -2.14 2.23 13.46
N PRO A 87 -2.11 2.10 12.12
CA PRO A 87 -3.06 2.77 11.25
C PRO A 87 -4.50 2.39 11.58
N VAL A 88 -5.41 3.38 11.45
CA VAL A 88 -6.87 3.19 11.55
C VAL A 88 -7.55 4.06 10.51
N VAL A 89 -8.72 3.63 10.03
CA VAL A 89 -9.41 4.22 8.86
C VAL A 89 -9.81 5.69 9.04
N ASN A 90 -10.01 6.15 10.27
CA ASN A 90 -10.52 7.50 10.60
C ASN A 90 -9.46 8.41 11.26
N ARG A 91 -8.18 8.04 11.24
CA ARG A 91 -7.12 8.92 11.71
C ARG A 91 -6.65 9.83 10.57
N PRO A 92 -6.53 11.15 10.79
CA PRO A 92 -5.96 12.04 9.77
C PRO A 92 -4.57 11.57 9.30
N GLY A 93 -4.36 11.57 7.98
CA GLY A 93 -3.14 11.11 7.32
C GLY A 93 -3.46 10.18 6.15
N PHE A 94 -2.52 9.31 5.80
CA PHE A 94 -2.77 8.26 4.80
C PHE A 94 -3.75 7.23 5.38
N GLY A 95 -4.93 7.09 4.74
CA GLY A 95 -6.00 6.22 5.22
C GLY A 95 -5.81 4.77 4.79
N HIS A 96 -5.78 4.55 3.48
CA HIS A 96 -5.68 3.20 2.88
C HIS A 96 -5.15 3.26 1.44
N ILE A 97 -4.77 2.08 0.93
CA ILE A 97 -4.58 1.82 -0.49
C ILE A 97 -5.75 0.98 -1.00
N ALA A 98 -6.29 1.29 -2.19
CA ALA A 98 -7.42 0.58 -2.75
C ALA A 98 -7.01 -0.28 -3.95
N PHE A 99 -7.56 -1.50 -4.02
CA PHE A 99 -7.44 -2.39 -5.17
C PHE A 99 -8.83 -2.76 -5.69
N VAL A 100 -9.01 -2.65 -6.99
CA VAL A 100 -10.18 -3.18 -7.68
C VAL A 100 -9.94 -4.67 -7.91
N VAL A 101 -10.89 -5.49 -7.45
CA VAL A 101 -10.85 -6.95 -7.54
C VAL A 101 -12.12 -7.48 -8.20
N ASP A 102 -12.08 -8.67 -8.75
CA ASP A 102 -13.25 -9.27 -9.42
C ASP A 102 -14.32 -9.69 -8.40
N ASP A 103 -13.90 -10.26 -7.27
CA ASP A 103 -14.78 -10.75 -6.21
C ASP A 103 -14.26 -10.34 -4.83
N VAL A 104 -14.98 -9.45 -4.17
CA VAL A 104 -14.58 -8.89 -2.87
C VAL A 104 -14.58 -9.94 -1.75
N PRO A 105 -15.59 -10.82 -1.62
CA PRO A 105 -15.55 -11.90 -0.63
C PRO A 105 -14.33 -12.80 -0.74
N SER A 106 -14.05 -13.32 -1.94
CA SER A 106 -12.90 -14.21 -2.16
C SER A 106 -11.56 -13.49 -1.94
N ALA A 107 -11.44 -12.24 -2.38
CA ALA A 107 -10.24 -11.44 -2.13
C ALA A 107 -10.02 -11.17 -0.64
N ARG A 108 -11.09 -10.88 0.11
CA ARG A 108 -11.03 -10.73 1.57
C ARG A 108 -10.50 -12.01 2.24
N GLU A 109 -11.06 -13.17 1.90
CA GLU A 109 -10.61 -14.45 2.45
C GLU A 109 -9.14 -14.72 2.16
N ALA A 110 -8.69 -14.46 0.94
CA ALA A 110 -7.29 -14.62 0.56
C ALA A 110 -6.35 -13.72 1.38
N VAL A 111 -6.72 -12.45 1.58
CA VAL A 111 -5.94 -11.51 2.40
C VAL A 111 -5.89 -11.97 3.86
N LEU A 112 -7.01 -12.42 4.43
CA LEU A 112 -7.05 -12.90 5.81
C LEU A 112 -6.21 -14.18 5.99
N ALA A 113 -6.28 -15.11 5.04
CA ALA A 113 -5.46 -16.32 5.04
C ALA A 113 -3.96 -16.02 4.92
N ALA A 114 -3.60 -14.91 4.30
CA ALA A 114 -2.22 -14.44 4.13
C ALA A 114 -1.69 -13.60 5.31
N GLY A 115 -2.41 -13.55 6.43
CA GLY A 115 -2.00 -12.84 7.64
C GLY A 115 -2.55 -11.43 7.80
N GLY A 116 -3.39 -10.97 6.88
CA GLY A 116 -4.17 -9.75 7.04
C GLY A 116 -5.25 -9.90 8.12
N ARG A 117 -5.87 -8.79 8.50
CA ARG A 117 -6.92 -8.78 9.53
C ARG A 117 -8.18 -8.08 9.02
N PRO A 118 -9.38 -8.50 9.51
CA PRO A 118 -10.62 -7.79 9.19
C PRO A 118 -10.62 -6.41 9.87
N VAL A 119 -11.18 -5.41 9.17
CA VAL A 119 -11.41 -4.07 9.71
C VAL A 119 -12.89 -3.77 9.75
N GLY A 120 -13.62 -4.04 8.66
CA GLY A 120 -15.04 -3.83 8.54
C GLY A 120 -15.76 -5.01 7.86
N GLU A 121 -17.06 -4.83 7.65
CA GLU A 121 -17.90 -5.78 6.94
C GLU A 121 -17.97 -5.44 5.45
N ILE A 122 -18.24 -6.47 4.63
CA ILE A 122 -18.49 -6.28 3.19
C ILE A 122 -19.84 -5.56 3.04
N VAL A 123 -19.82 -4.45 2.35
CA VAL A 123 -21.03 -3.68 2.05
C VAL A 123 -21.13 -3.35 0.57
N THR A 124 -22.38 -3.17 0.09
CA THR A 124 -22.66 -2.69 -1.25
C THR A 124 -23.44 -1.39 -1.15
N LEU A 125 -22.90 -0.35 -1.78
CA LEU A 125 -23.52 0.96 -1.86
C LEU A 125 -23.94 1.26 -3.31
N THR A 126 -25.08 1.93 -3.46
CA THR A 126 -25.48 2.50 -4.74
C THR A 126 -25.08 3.96 -4.78
N THR A 127 -24.30 4.34 -5.79
CA THR A 127 -23.85 5.71 -5.99
C THR A 127 -24.98 6.59 -6.53
N ALA A 128 -24.80 7.90 -6.48
CA ALA A 128 -25.77 8.86 -7.04
C ALA A 128 -26.00 8.67 -8.56
N THR A 129 -25.06 8.05 -9.27
CA THR A 129 -25.17 7.74 -10.70
C THR A 129 -25.80 6.36 -10.99
N GLY A 130 -26.21 5.62 -9.94
CA GLY A 130 -26.83 4.31 -10.05
C GLY A 130 -25.86 3.13 -10.14
N SER A 131 -24.56 3.37 -10.23
CA SER A 131 -23.54 2.31 -10.15
C SER A 131 -23.48 1.75 -8.73
N LYS A 132 -23.13 0.47 -8.63
CA LYS A 132 -22.94 -0.19 -7.33
C LYS A 132 -21.45 -0.43 -7.08
N VAL A 133 -21.02 -0.18 -5.86
CA VAL A 133 -19.69 -0.56 -5.37
C VAL A 133 -19.85 -1.51 -4.20
N THR A 134 -19.25 -2.67 -4.32
CA THR A 134 -19.08 -3.61 -3.19
C THR A 134 -17.65 -3.46 -2.69
N TRP A 135 -17.48 -3.27 -1.39
CA TRP A 135 -16.17 -2.99 -0.82
C TRP A 135 -16.04 -3.45 0.63
N VAL A 136 -14.82 -3.55 1.09
CA VAL A 136 -14.45 -3.88 2.48
C VAL A 136 -13.08 -3.33 2.80
N TYR A 137 -12.86 -2.94 4.06
CA TYR A 137 -11.52 -2.71 4.58
C TYR A 137 -10.98 -3.97 5.26
N VAL A 138 -9.72 -4.24 4.98
CA VAL A 138 -8.87 -5.24 5.63
C VAL A 138 -7.53 -4.61 5.96
N THR A 139 -6.63 -5.30 6.65
CA THR A 139 -5.22 -4.88 6.73
C THR A 139 -4.32 -5.85 5.98
N ASP A 140 -3.14 -5.37 5.60
CA ASP A 140 -2.03 -6.25 5.30
C ASP A 140 -1.45 -6.89 6.60
N PRO A 141 -0.46 -7.78 6.52
CA PRO A 141 0.12 -8.42 7.72
C PRO A 141 0.75 -7.44 8.71
N GLU A 142 1.17 -6.26 8.27
CA GLU A 142 1.77 -5.23 9.13
C GLU A 142 0.76 -4.19 9.65
N GLY A 143 -0.51 -4.31 9.25
CA GLY A 143 -1.60 -3.49 9.76
C GLY A 143 -1.94 -2.27 8.90
N ASN A 144 -1.34 -2.10 7.73
CA ASN A 144 -1.75 -1.04 6.80
C ASN A 144 -3.12 -1.37 6.21
N VAL A 145 -4.00 -0.36 6.14
CA VAL A 145 -5.37 -0.58 5.67
C VAL A 145 -5.42 -0.68 4.15
N ILE A 146 -6.11 -1.70 3.67
CA ILE A 146 -6.40 -1.97 2.27
C ILE A 146 -7.91 -1.90 2.06
N GLU A 147 -8.36 -1.21 1.02
CA GLU A 147 -9.71 -1.32 0.50
C GLU A 147 -9.73 -2.31 -0.67
N LEU A 148 -10.58 -3.32 -0.58
CA LEU A 148 -10.92 -4.21 -1.68
C LEU A 148 -12.26 -3.76 -2.23
N GLN A 149 -12.35 -3.48 -3.54
CA GLN A 149 -13.58 -2.98 -4.15
C GLN A 149 -13.86 -3.61 -5.51
N SER A 150 -15.15 -3.77 -5.83
CA SER A 150 -15.62 -4.15 -7.15
C SER A 150 -16.81 -3.27 -7.56
N TRP A 151 -16.91 -2.99 -8.84
CA TRP A 151 -17.91 -2.09 -9.41
C TRP A 151 -18.84 -2.84 -10.37
N SER A 152 -20.14 -2.55 -10.29
CA SER A 152 -21.15 -3.03 -11.23
C SER A 152 -22.11 -1.89 -11.60
N LYS A 153 -22.72 -2.05 -12.76
CA LYS A 153 -23.78 -1.14 -13.24
C LYS A 153 -25.13 -1.55 -12.66
#